data_70273df2d64b2ad2c937ad514dc62f46
#
_entry.id   70273df2d64b2ad2c937ad514dc62f46
#
_cell.length_a   1.000
_cell.length_b   1.000
_cell.length_c   1.000
_cell.angle_alpha   90.00
_cell.angle_beta   90.00
_cell.angle_gamma   90.00
#
_symmetry.space_group_name_H-M   'P 1'
#
loop_
_entity.id
_entity.type
_entity.pdbx_description
1 polymer ?
#
loop_
_entity_poly.entity_id
_entity_poly.type
_entity_poly.pdbx_seq_one_letter_code
_entity_poly.pdbx_strand_id
1 'polypeptide(L)'
;ILSLKEKIKSISFIALDDGNPDALFKGIDKVLYADGRFYILDYMGTSSVFVFDEKGKFLFKVGDVGQGPGEYYKVTDFDVNNGCIYLLDSKRRSILSYDLDGRFLKQYGYLGKIEGVNDLIVTNDGNFLLGMDVEMNPKEQVLLVDSNFTIKETVLEFSEETTRNQLKIGCFRRCGKEIVYHYPVSDVFYMFDSEGHICDTYNMLLSE
;
A
#
# COMPACT_ATOMS: atom_id res chain seq x y z
N ILE A 1 -28.82 -9.74 -4.72
CA ILE A 1 -27.95 -9.81 -3.52
C ILE A 1 -26.97 -10.95 -3.76
N LEU A 2 -25.70 -10.64 -3.94
CA LEU A 2 -24.64 -11.64 -4.05
C LEU A 2 -24.41 -12.29 -2.68
N SER A 3 -24.69 -13.60 -2.56
CA SER A 3 -24.39 -14.35 -1.35
C SER A 3 -22.90 -14.72 -1.32
N LEU A 4 -22.17 -14.20 -0.34
CA LEU A 4 -20.76 -14.56 -0.12
C LEU A 4 -20.57 -16.09 0.07
N LYS A 5 -21.57 -16.79 0.62
CA LYS A 5 -21.51 -18.25 0.84
C LYS A 5 -21.28 -19.04 -0.44
N GLU A 6 -21.77 -18.56 -1.59
CA GLU A 6 -21.59 -19.24 -2.89
C GLU A 6 -20.21 -18.99 -3.50
N LYS A 7 -19.47 -18.00 -3.02
CA LYS A 7 -18.15 -17.63 -3.51
C LYS A 7 -17.01 -18.20 -2.64
N ILE A 8 -17.29 -18.47 -1.36
CA ILE A 8 -16.28 -19.01 -0.42
C ILE A 8 -16.22 -20.54 -0.59
N LYS A 9 -15.09 -21.04 -1.07
CA LYS A 9 -14.83 -22.49 -1.22
C LYS A 9 -14.29 -23.12 0.05
N SER A 10 -13.45 -22.39 0.79
CA SER A 10 -12.85 -22.88 2.05
C SER A 10 -12.45 -21.69 2.91
N ILE A 11 -12.36 -21.92 4.21
CA ILE A 11 -11.83 -20.98 5.21
C ILE A 11 -10.75 -21.76 5.98
N SER A 12 -9.59 -21.15 6.14
CA SER A 12 -8.51 -21.66 6.97
C SER A 12 -8.01 -20.58 7.92
N PHE A 13 -7.48 -21.01 9.06
CA PHE A 13 -6.88 -20.12 10.05
C PHE A 13 -5.37 -20.41 10.09
N ILE A 14 -4.58 -19.35 10.05
CA ILE A 14 -3.12 -19.41 10.12
C ILE A 14 -2.72 -18.69 11.41
N ALA A 15 -2.16 -19.45 12.37
CA ALA A 15 -1.59 -18.86 13.56
C ALA A 15 -0.26 -18.22 13.22
N LEU A 16 -0.09 -16.94 13.54
CA LEU A 16 1.20 -16.27 13.39
C LEU A 16 2.10 -16.61 14.60
N ASP A 17 3.41 -16.70 14.34
CA ASP A 17 4.43 -16.98 15.34
C ASP A 17 4.49 -15.84 16.37
N ASP A 18 4.20 -16.19 17.62
CA ASP A 18 4.23 -15.31 18.79
C ASP A 18 5.37 -15.65 19.77
N GLY A 19 6.14 -16.69 19.46
CA GLY A 19 7.28 -17.14 20.26
C GLY A 19 8.56 -16.35 20.03
N ASN A 20 8.64 -15.59 18.93
CA ASN A 20 9.78 -14.74 18.63
C ASN A 20 9.47 -13.28 19.06
N PRO A 21 10.25 -12.68 19.98
CA PRO A 21 10.04 -11.29 20.39
C PRO A 21 10.07 -10.28 19.23
N ASP A 22 10.82 -10.55 18.14
CA ASP A 22 10.91 -9.71 16.97
C ASP A 22 9.68 -9.81 16.06
N ALA A 23 8.82 -10.82 16.28
CA ALA A 23 7.57 -11.01 15.56
C ALA A 23 6.39 -10.24 16.16
N LEU A 24 6.57 -9.58 17.31
CA LEU A 24 5.48 -8.96 18.04
C LEU A 24 5.11 -7.60 17.44
N PHE A 25 3.85 -7.44 17.11
CA PHE A 25 3.25 -6.20 16.64
C PHE A 25 1.93 -5.92 17.38
N LYS A 26 1.44 -4.69 17.33
CA LYS A 26 0.24 -4.26 18.07
C LYS A 26 -1.04 -4.40 17.29
N GLY A 27 -0.97 -4.22 15.97
CA GLY A 27 -2.14 -4.22 15.11
C GLY A 27 -1.84 -4.62 13.69
N ILE A 28 -2.88 -4.88 12.93
CA ILE A 28 -2.81 -5.21 11.51
C ILE A 28 -3.53 -4.11 10.74
N ASP A 29 -2.77 -3.17 10.16
CA ASP A 29 -3.32 -2.06 9.38
C ASP A 29 -3.43 -2.43 7.89
N LYS A 30 -2.44 -3.17 7.36
CA LYS A 30 -2.46 -3.70 5.99
C LYS A 30 -1.83 -5.08 5.93
N VAL A 31 -2.44 -5.98 5.16
CA VAL A 31 -1.89 -7.32 4.87
C VAL A 31 -1.81 -7.49 3.36
N LEU A 32 -0.66 -7.96 2.88
CA LEU A 32 -0.50 -8.49 1.53
C LEU A 32 -0.05 -9.94 1.61
N TYR A 33 -0.56 -10.76 0.69
CA TYR A 33 -0.06 -12.10 0.46
C TYR A 33 0.54 -12.15 -0.95
N ALA A 34 1.83 -12.38 -1.02
CA ALA A 34 2.59 -12.46 -2.26
C ALA A 34 3.74 -13.46 -2.10
N ASP A 35 4.06 -14.19 -3.15
CA ASP A 35 5.20 -15.13 -3.21
C ASP A 35 5.25 -16.12 -2.03
N GLY A 36 4.06 -16.61 -1.58
CA GLY A 36 3.97 -17.57 -0.47
C GLY A 36 4.25 -16.97 0.91
N ARG A 37 4.20 -15.64 1.06
CA ARG A 37 4.48 -14.91 2.30
C ARG A 37 3.37 -13.94 2.64
N PHE A 38 3.15 -13.74 3.94
CA PHE A 38 2.32 -12.66 4.47
C PHE A 38 3.21 -11.49 4.84
N TYR A 39 2.86 -10.30 4.37
CA TYR A 39 3.47 -9.03 4.72
C TYR A 39 2.45 -8.23 5.51
N ILE A 40 2.78 -7.85 6.74
CA ILE A 40 1.86 -7.22 7.69
C ILE A 40 2.43 -5.88 8.12
N LEU A 41 1.71 -4.80 7.86
CA LEU A 41 2.03 -3.47 8.37
C LEU A 41 1.34 -3.24 9.69
N ASP A 42 2.11 -2.90 10.71
CA ASP A 42 1.68 -2.36 12.00
C ASP A 42 1.98 -0.84 12.02
N TYR A 43 1.12 -0.05 11.36
CA TYR A 43 1.31 1.40 11.22
C TYR A 43 1.17 2.14 12.55
N MET A 44 0.15 1.79 13.35
CA MET A 44 -0.17 2.48 14.62
C MET A 44 0.72 2.04 15.78
N GLY A 45 1.36 0.88 15.68
CA GLY A 45 2.22 0.33 16.73
C GLY A 45 3.70 0.58 16.50
N THR A 46 4.33 -0.33 15.77
CA THR A 46 5.78 -0.33 15.53
C THR A 46 6.17 0.48 14.29
N SER A 47 5.20 0.84 13.44
CA SER A 47 5.41 1.49 12.14
C SER A 47 6.36 0.70 11.23
N SER A 48 6.22 -0.61 11.22
CA SER A 48 7.09 -1.55 10.51
C SER A 48 6.29 -2.60 9.74
N VAL A 49 6.94 -3.24 8.77
CA VAL A 49 6.38 -4.37 8.03
C VAL A 49 7.04 -5.67 8.50
N PHE A 50 6.21 -6.64 8.90
CA PHE A 50 6.61 -7.96 9.35
C PHE A 50 6.32 -8.98 8.26
N VAL A 51 7.23 -9.93 8.05
CA VAL A 51 7.12 -10.96 7.02
C VAL A 51 7.03 -12.34 7.68
N PHE A 52 6.00 -13.09 7.27
CA PHE A 52 5.75 -14.46 7.72
C PHE A 52 5.64 -15.38 6.51
N ASP A 53 6.00 -16.64 6.68
CA ASP A 53 5.77 -17.66 5.64
C ASP A 53 4.27 -18.04 5.54
N GLU A 54 3.94 -18.90 4.59
CA GLU A 54 2.57 -19.38 4.37
C GLU A 54 1.98 -20.17 5.56
N LYS A 55 2.81 -20.62 6.51
CA LYS A 55 2.41 -21.33 7.73
C LYS A 55 2.33 -20.42 8.95
N GLY A 56 2.63 -19.13 8.77
CA GLY A 56 2.61 -18.14 9.84
C GLY A 56 3.90 -18.06 10.66
N LYS A 57 4.99 -18.73 10.24
CA LYS A 57 6.30 -18.61 10.89
C LYS A 57 6.92 -17.27 10.56
N PHE A 58 7.39 -16.54 11.57
CA PHE A 58 8.10 -15.27 11.38
C PHE A 58 9.40 -15.48 10.60
N LEU A 59 9.64 -14.65 9.61
CA LEU A 59 10.85 -14.66 8.80
C LEU A 59 11.76 -13.48 9.17
N PHE A 60 11.26 -12.26 9.04
CA PHE A 60 12.01 -11.02 9.36
C PHE A 60 11.09 -9.80 9.40
N LYS A 61 11.62 -8.70 9.94
CA LYS A 61 11.08 -7.36 9.83
C LYS A 61 11.82 -6.62 8.71
N VAL A 62 11.10 -5.91 7.84
CA VAL A 62 11.69 -5.22 6.69
C VAL A 62 12.34 -3.92 7.14
N GLY A 63 13.65 -3.81 7.02
CA GLY A 63 14.42 -2.64 7.44
C GLY A 63 14.30 -2.31 8.92
N ASP A 64 14.89 -1.20 9.32
CA ASP A 64 14.88 -0.72 10.71
C ASP A 64 14.57 0.78 10.79
N VAL A 65 14.13 1.22 11.99
CA VAL A 65 13.96 2.64 12.29
C VAL A 65 15.32 3.28 12.53
N GLY A 66 15.66 4.31 11.75
CA GLY A 66 16.94 4.97 11.87
C GLY A 66 17.19 6.01 10.77
N GLN A 67 18.45 6.38 10.54
CA GLN A 67 18.85 7.39 9.57
C GLN A 67 19.90 6.90 8.54
N GLY A 68 20.31 5.65 8.65
CA GLY A 68 21.25 5.02 7.74
C GLY A 68 20.63 4.59 6.41
N PRO A 69 21.45 4.07 5.50
CA PRO A 69 20.98 3.46 4.25
C PRO A 69 20.04 2.27 4.55
N GLY A 70 18.86 2.26 3.94
CA GLY A 70 17.87 1.20 4.19
C GLY A 70 17.15 1.30 5.54
N GLU A 71 17.31 2.40 6.28
CA GLU A 71 16.54 2.70 7.47
C GLU A 71 15.48 3.75 7.15
N TYR A 72 14.33 3.69 7.84
CA TYR A 72 13.21 4.61 7.67
C TYR A 72 12.86 5.31 8.99
N TYR A 73 12.11 6.38 8.89
CA TYR A 73 11.58 7.08 10.07
C TYR A 73 10.25 6.47 10.52
N LYS A 74 9.33 6.27 9.56
CA LYS A 74 8.01 5.70 9.80
C LYS A 74 7.44 5.14 8.50
N VAL A 75 7.18 3.84 8.47
CA VAL A 75 6.44 3.25 7.35
C VAL A 75 4.97 3.64 7.45
N THR A 76 4.47 4.31 6.42
CA THR A 76 3.06 4.73 6.34
C THR A 76 2.25 3.82 5.43
N ASP A 77 2.87 3.25 4.43
CA ASP A 77 2.28 2.25 3.55
C ASP A 77 3.38 1.39 2.90
N PHE A 78 2.99 0.29 2.26
CA PHE A 78 3.90 -0.59 1.54
C PHE A 78 3.22 -1.31 0.40
N ASP A 79 4.02 -1.78 -0.56
CA ASP A 79 3.58 -2.70 -1.61
C ASP A 79 4.66 -3.77 -1.87
N VAL A 80 4.23 -4.89 -2.45
CA VAL A 80 5.11 -5.97 -2.89
C VAL A 80 4.83 -6.25 -4.36
N ASN A 81 5.79 -5.95 -5.22
CA ASN A 81 5.67 -6.16 -6.66
C ASN A 81 7.04 -6.36 -7.31
N ASN A 82 7.07 -7.05 -8.45
CA ASN A 82 8.28 -7.28 -9.25
C ASN A 82 9.47 -7.84 -8.44
N GLY A 83 9.19 -8.74 -7.48
CA GLY A 83 10.22 -9.34 -6.63
C GLY A 83 10.86 -8.38 -5.62
N CYS A 84 10.22 -7.25 -5.33
CA CYS A 84 10.68 -6.25 -4.38
C CYS A 84 9.59 -5.88 -3.38
N ILE A 85 10.02 -5.48 -2.19
CA ILE A 85 9.20 -4.87 -1.15
C ILE A 85 9.48 -3.36 -1.19
N TYR A 86 8.43 -2.55 -1.27
CA TYR A 86 8.53 -1.10 -1.29
C TYR A 86 7.88 -0.53 -0.03
N LEU A 87 8.63 0.26 0.73
CA LEU A 87 8.13 0.94 1.93
C LEU A 87 7.99 2.44 1.66
N LEU A 88 6.82 2.99 1.93
CA LEU A 88 6.60 4.44 1.89
C LEU A 88 6.94 5.04 3.26
N ASP A 89 7.96 5.89 3.31
CA ASP A 89 8.25 6.76 4.45
C ASP A 89 7.81 8.19 4.13
N SER A 90 6.56 8.53 4.46
CA SER A 90 6.01 9.84 4.18
C SER A 90 6.70 10.96 4.98
N LYS A 91 7.30 10.65 6.14
CA LYS A 91 8.04 11.61 6.96
C LYS A 91 9.35 12.03 6.31
N ARG A 92 10.07 11.06 5.71
CA ARG A 92 11.28 11.33 4.93
C ARG A 92 10.99 11.73 3.48
N ARG A 93 9.73 11.62 3.05
CA ARG A 93 9.35 11.82 1.65
C ARG A 93 10.18 10.95 0.72
N SER A 94 10.16 9.65 1.02
CA SER A 94 10.91 8.65 0.25
C SER A 94 10.18 7.31 0.20
N ILE A 95 10.49 6.57 -0.85
CA ILE A 95 10.15 5.15 -0.97
C ILE A 95 11.45 4.37 -0.89
N LEU A 96 11.51 3.35 -0.06
CA LEU A 96 12.64 2.44 0.06
C LEU A 96 12.27 1.11 -0.58
N SER A 97 13.17 0.52 -1.37
CA SER A 97 12.98 -0.82 -1.91
C SER A 97 13.96 -1.81 -1.31
N TYR A 98 13.46 -3.04 -1.11
CA TYR A 98 14.21 -4.17 -0.60
C TYR A 98 13.93 -5.39 -1.48
N ASP A 99 14.85 -6.35 -1.51
CA ASP A 99 14.53 -7.67 -2.10
C ASP A 99 13.57 -8.46 -1.20
N LEU A 100 13.10 -9.61 -1.67
CA LEU A 100 12.17 -10.45 -0.91
C LEU A 100 12.80 -11.07 0.35
N ASP A 101 14.11 -10.99 0.53
CA ASP A 101 14.82 -11.43 1.73
C ASP A 101 15.12 -10.26 2.69
N GLY A 102 14.57 -9.07 2.42
CA GLY A 102 14.67 -7.89 3.28
C GLY A 102 15.99 -7.12 3.14
N ARG A 103 16.80 -7.40 2.11
CA ARG A 103 18.04 -6.64 1.86
C ARG A 103 17.71 -5.33 1.14
N PHE A 104 18.22 -4.23 1.66
CA PHE A 104 18.03 -2.91 1.06
C PHE A 104 18.62 -2.84 -0.35
N LEU A 105 17.86 -2.30 -1.29
CA LEU A 105 18.25 -2.11 -2.69
C LEU A 105 18.44 -0.66 -3.04
N LYS A 106 17.40 0.18 -2.82
CA LYS A 106 17.43 1.56 -3.28
C LYS A 106 16.45 2.44 -2.48
N GLN A 107 16.75 3.72 -2.41
CA GLN A 107 15.86 4.77 -1.91
C GLN A 107 15.51 5.73 -3.05
N TYR A 108 14.22 6.03 -3.17
CA TYR A 108 13.65 7.00 -4.09
C TYR A 108 13.16 8.21 -3.30
N GLY A 109 13.83 9.34 -3.44
CA GLY A 109 13.46 10.58 -2.74
C GLY A 109 12.57 11.47 -3.58
N TYR A 110 11.49 11.98 -2.99
CA TYR A 110 10.56 12.92 -3.63
C TYR A 110 10.43 14.27 -2.90
N LEU A 111 11.34 14.54 -1.98
CA LEU A 111 11.38 15.81 -1.26
C LEU A 111 11.45 17.00 -2.24
N GLY A 112 10.52 17.96 -2.07
CA GLY A 112 10.43 19.13 -2.94
C GLY A 112 9.81 18.88 -4.32
N LYS A 113 9.35 17.65 -4.62
CA LYS A 113 8.70 17.30 -5.89
C LYS A 113 7.20 17.11 -5.71
N ILE A 114 6.80 16.30 -4.72
CA ILE A 114 5.40 15.96 -4.44
C ILE A 114 5.20 16.06 -2.92
N GLU A 115 4.04 16.55 -2.51
CA GLU A 115 3.67 16.66 -1.10
C GLU A 115 2.39 15.88 -0.83
N GLY A 116 2.23 15.38 0.40
CA GLY A 116 1.00 14.72 0.82
C GLY A 116 0.84 13.28 0.33
N VAL A 117 1.92 12.57 0.04
CA VAL A 117 1.85 11.14 -0.31
C VAL A 117 1.56 10.34 0.95
N ASN A 118 0.48 9.55 0.95
CA ASN A 118 0.08 8.70 2.08
C ASN A 118 -0.25 7.25 1.71
N ASP A 119 -0.33 6.92 0.42
CA ASP A 119 -0.64 5.59 -0.10
C ASP A 119 0.21 5.27 -1.33
N LEU A 120 0.55 4.00 -1.53
CA LEU A 120 1.50 3.57 -2.54
C LEU A 120 1.07 2.25 -3.16
N ILE A 121 1.15 2.17 -4.47
CA ILE A 121 1.23 0.89 -5.18
C ILE A 121 2.20 1.01 -6.36
N VAL A 122 2.93 -0.06 -6.66
CA VAL A 122 3.93 -0.09 -7.72
C VAL A 122 3.36 -0.78 -8.94
N THR A 123 3.45 -0.16 -10.10
CA THR A 123 2.99 -0.73 -11.37
C THR A 123 3.99 -1.75 -11.93
N ASN A 124 3.57 -2.58 -12.88
CA ASN A 124 4.45 -3.62 -13.43
C ASN A 124 5.62 -3.06 -14.25
N ASP A 125 5.49 -1.86 -14.79
CA ASP A 125 6.55 -1.13 -15.48
C ASP A 125 7.46 -0.32 -14.55
N GLY A 126 7.26 -0.43 -13.22
CA GLY A 126 8.10 0.19 -12.20
C GLY A 126 7.80 1.66 -11.92
N ASN A 127 6.65 2.17 -12.37
CA ASN A 127 6.13 3.46 -11.94
C ASN A 127 5.40 3.34 -10.60
N PHE A 128 5.01 4.47 -10.02
CA PHE A 128 4.28 4.52 -8.76
C PHE A 128 2.91 5.17 -8.97
N LEU A 129 1.84 4.53 -8.51
CA LEU A 129 0.57 5.18 -8.21
C LEU A 129 0.62 5.65 -6.76
N LEU A 130 0.45 6.94 -6.56
CA LEU A 130 0.51 7.60 -5.27
C LEU A 130 -0.88 8.12 -4.89
N GLY A 131 -1.41 7.69 -3.75
CA GLY A 131 -2.59 8.26 -3.14
C GLY A 131 -2.20 9.47 -2.29
N MET A 132 -2.96 10.55 -2.44
CA MET A 132 -2.63 11.85 -1.87
C MET A 132 -3.47 12.15 -0.63
N ASP A 133 -2.87 12.90 0.30
CA ASP A 133 -3.55 13.49 1.45
C ASP A 133 -4.24 14.78 1.02
N VAL A 134 -5.56 14.84 1.16
CA VAL A 134 -6.37 15.98 0.74
C VAL A 134 -6.03 17.30 1.47
N GLU A 135 -5.50 17.21 2.69
CA GLU A 135 -5.10 18.41 3.45
C GLU A 135 -3.84 19.07 2.87
N MET A 136 -2.92 18.24 2.36
CA MET A 136 -1.65 18.71 1.80
C MET A 136 -1.71 18.90 0.29
N ASN A 137 -2.59 18.17 -0.39
CA ASN A 137 -2.83 18.21 -1.82
C ASN A 137 -4.33 18.15 -2.12
N PRO A 138 -5.04 19.28 -2.10
CA PRO A 138 -6.52 19.29 -2.18
C PRO A 138 -7.07 19.03 -3.59
N LYS A 139 -6.22 18.92 -4.59
CA LYS A 139 -6.64 18.74 -5.98
C LYS A 139 -6.43 17.32 -6.47
N GLU A 140 -5.18 16.88 -6.49
CA GLU A 140 -4.83 15.56 -7.00
C GLU A 140 -5.11 14.48 -5.95
N GLN A 141 -5.93 13.48 -6.31
CA GLN A 141 -6.24 12.33 -5.44
C GLN A 141 -5.34 11.14 -5.72
N VAL A 142 -5.05 10.87 -7.00
CA VAL A 142 -4.14 9.81 -7.43
C VAL A 142 -3.22 10.33 -8.51
N LEU A 143 -1.93 10.19 -8.32
CA LEU A 143 -0.89 10.51 -9.29
C LEU A 143 -0.20 9.25 -9.79
N LEU A 144 0.03 9.17 -11.11
CA LEU A 144 0.97 8.24 -11.71
C LEU A 144 2.29 8.98 -11.94
N VAL A 145 3.36 8.46 -11.36
CA VAL A 145 4.70 9.06 -11.45
C VAL A 145 5.75 8.04 -11.84
N ASP A 146 6.82 8.49 -12.48
CA ASP A 146 7.98 7.64 -12.76
C ASP A 146 8.87 7.47 -11.52
N SER A 147 9.92 6.66 -11.64
CA SER A 147 10.88 6.40 -10.55
C SER A 147 11.72 7.63 -10.15
N ASN A 148 11.64 8.74 -10.88
CA ASN A 148 12.24 10.03 -10.54
C ASN A 148 11.22 11.01 -9.96
N PHE A 149 9.97 10.56 -9.73
CA PHE A 149 8.82 11.38 -9.32
C PHE A 149 8.47 12.51 -10.28
N THR A 150 8.66 12.27 -11.58
CA THR A 150 8.06 13.09 -12.63
C THR A 150 6.61 12.65 -12.77
N ILE A 151 5.68 13.58 -12.62
CA ILE A 151 4.25 13.29 -12.79
C ILE A 151 4.01 12.98 -14.27
N LYS A 152 3.55 11.77 -14.54
CA LYS A 152 3.12 11.30 -15.86
C LYS A 152 1.66 11.66 -16.10
N GLU A 153 0.83 11.50 -15.04
CA GLU A 153 -0.60 11.72 -15.14
C GLU A 153 -1.19 12.05 -13.76
N THR A 154 -2.15 12.97 -13.71
CA THR A 154 -3.11 13.08 -12.61
C THR A 154 -4.29 12.18 -12.95
N VAL A 155 -4.31 11.00 -12.35
CA VAL A 155 -5.27 9.94 -12.72
C VAL A 155 -6.64 10.18 -12.12
N LEU A 156 -6.69 10.67 -10.88
CA LEU A 156 -7.91 11.06 -10.18
C LEU A 156 -7.71 12.41 -9.49
N GLU A 157 -8.78 13.21 -9.50
CA GLU A 157 -8.87 14.45 -8.72
C GLU A 157 -9.87 14.26 -7.57
N PHE A 158 -9.68 14.98 -6.46
CA PHE A 158 -10.65 15.00 -5.37
C PHE A 158 -11.96 15.67 -5.81
N SER A 159 -13.08 15.06 -5.44
CA SER A 159 -14.42 15.66 -5.56
C SER A 159 -14.78 16.43 -4.30
N GLU A 160 -15.87 17.21 -4.34
CA GLU A 160 -16.41 17.86 -3.13
C GLU A 160 -16.77 16.85 -2.02
N GLU A 161 -17.24 15.67 -2.39
CA GLU A 161 -17.59 14.61 -1.46
C GLU A 161 -16.35 14.03 -0.78
N THR A 162 -15.32 13.72 -1.55
CA THR A 162 -14.07 13.13 -1.03
C THR A 162 -13.24 14.14 -0.24
N THR A 163 -13.31 15.44 -0.54
CA THR A 163 -12.62 16.50 0.22
C THR A 163 -13.19 16.74 1.62
N ARG A 164 -14.47 16.45 1.85
CA ARG A 164 -15.12 16.63 3.16
C ARG A 164 -14.71 15.58 4.18
N ASN A 165 -14.21 14.45 3.73
CA ASN A 165 -13.93 13.27 4.57
C ASN A 165 -12.43 12.95 4.53
N GLN A 166 -11.71 13.44 5.53
CA GLN A 166 -10.24 13.30 5.64
C GLN A 166 -9.85 11.95 6.21
N LEU A 167 -10.07 10.86 5.45
CA LEU A 167 -9.64 9.53 5.87
C LEU A 167 -8.22 9.25 5.33
N LYS A 168 -7.29 9.04 6.25
CA LYS A 168 -5.89 8.66 5.98
C LYS A 168 -5.73 7.14 6.02
N ILE A 169 -6.41 6.44 5.12
CA ILE A 169 -6.39 4.97 5.04
C ILE A 169 -5.89 4.58 3.66
N GLY A 170 -5.04 3.56 3.59
CA GLY A 170 -4.59 3.01 2.32
C GLY A 170 -5.77 2.54 1.46
N CYS A 171 -5.91 3.14 0.28
CA CYS A 171 -7.05 2.95 -0.62
C CYS A 171 -6.77 1.96 -1.75
N PHE A 172 -5.48 1.70 -2.03
CA PHE A 172 -5.08 0.75 -3.05
C PHE A 172 -5.10 -0.70 -2.56
N ARG A 173 -5.54 -1.59 -3.44
CA ARG A 173 -5.46 -3.05 -3.26
C ARG A 173 -5.09 -3.70 -4.58
N ARG A 174 -4.29 -4.75 -4.52
CA ARG A 174 -3.99 -5.58 -5.70
C ARG A 174 -4.98 -6.76 -5.76
N CYS A 175 -5.61 -6.95 -6.89
CA CYS A 175 -6.55 -8.03 -7.15
C CYS A 175 -6.10 -8.79 -8.42
N GLY A 176 -5.30 -9.83 -8.24
CA GLY A 176 -4.66 -10.52 -9.36
C GLY A 176 -3.69 -9.61 -10.12
N LYS A 177 -3.96 -9.34 -11.39
CA LYS A 177 -3.15 -8.43 -12.23
C LYS A 177 -3.62 -6.98 -12.20
N GLU A 178 -4.81 -6.73 -11.64
CA GLU A 178 -5.44 -5.42 -11.61
C GLU A 178 -5.16 -4.74 -10.27
N ILE A 179 -5.24 -3.41 -10.26
CA ILE A 179 -5.16 -2.59 -9.08
C ILE A 179 -6.54 -2.00 -8.85
N VAL A 180 -7.03 -2.09 -7.63
CA VAL A 180 -8.30 -1.49 -7.19
C VAL A 180 -7.97 -0.30 -6.31
N TYR A 181 -8.61 0.82 -6.59
CA TYR A 181 -8.61 1.99 -5.71
C TYR A 181 -10.04 2.26 -5.26
N HIS A 182 -10.21 2.38 -3.95
CA HIS A 182 -11.48 2.74 -3.34
C HIS A 182 -11.24 3.73 -2.20
N TYR A 183 -11.74 4.94 -2.37
CA TYR A 183 -11.74 5.92 -1.29
C TYR A 183 -12.92 5.63 -0.36
N PRO A 184 -12.71 5.41 0.96
CA PRO A 184 -13.71 4.77 1.86
C PRO A 184 -15.05 5.49 1.99
N VAL A 185 -15.16 6.75 1.60
CA VAL A 185 -16.41 7.53 1.63
C VAL A 185 -17.07 7.67 0.26
N SER A 186 -16.51 7.02 -0.75
CA SER A 186 -17.03 7.01 -2.11
C SER A 186 -17.69 5.66 -2.40
N ASP A 187 -18.78 5.67 -3.15
CA ASP A 187 -19.40 4.44 -3.67
C ASP A 187 -18.71 3.95 -4.95
N VAL A 188 -17.64 4.64 -5.38
CA VAL A 188 -16.94 4.36 -6.63
C VAL A 188 -15.68 3.57 -6.39
N PHE A 189 -15.53 2.47 -7.13
CA PHE A 189 -14.31 1.67 -7.23
C PHE A 189 -13.68 1.91 -8.60
N TYR A 190 -12.43 2.28 -8.61
CA TYR A 190 -11.64 2.40 -9.83
C TYR A 190 -10.75 1.19 -10.00
N MET A 191 -10.81 0.60 -11.19
CA MET A 191 -9.93 -0.49 -11.59
C MET A 191 -8.84 0.06 -12.48
N PHE A 192 -7.61 -0.27 -12.15
CA PHE A 192 -6.44 0.10 -12.95
C PHE A 192 -5.84 -1.16 -13.56
N ASP A 193 -5.29 -1.00 -14.75
CA ASP A 193 -4.45 -2.01 -15.36
C ASP A 193 -3.09 -2.12 -14.65
N SER A 194 -2.24 -3.01 -15.13
CA SER A 194 -0.91 -3.25 -14.56
C SER A 194 0.07 -2.07 -14.72
N GLU A 195 -0.25 -1.10 -15.58
CA GLU A 195 0.57 0.09 -15.89
C GLU A 195 0.07 1.34 -15.15
N GLY A 196 -1.09 1.24 -14.48
CA GLY A 196 -1.64 2.29 -13.65
C GLY A 196 -2.64 3.20 -14.35
N HIS A 197 -3.23 2.79 -15.48
CA HIS A 197 -4.30 3.52 -16.15
C HIS A 197 -5.66 2.95 -15.77
N ILE A 198 -6.66 3.81 -15.63
CA ILE A 198 -8.03 3.36 -15.35
C ILE A 198 -8.54 2.54 -16.52
N CYS A 199 -8.90 1.28 -16.25
CA CYS A 199 -9.47 0.36 -17.24
C CYS A 199 -10.97 0.10 -17.02
N ASP A 200 -11.48 0.31 -15.79
CA ASP A 200 -12.90 0.17 -15.49
C ASP A 200 -13.30 0.98 -14.25
N THR A 201 -14.60 1.19 -14.05
CA THR A 201 -15.14 1.91 -12.90
C THR A 201 -16.46 1.26 -12.47
N TYR A 202 -16.57 0.93 -11.18
CA TYR A 202 -17.77 0.32 -10.60
C TYR A 202 -18.40 1.24 -9.56
N ASN A 203 -19.70 1.39 -9.62
CA ASN A 203 -20.49 2.06 -8.59
C ASN A 203 -21.16 1.02 -7.70
N MET A 204 -20.94 1.09 -6.39
CA MET A 204 -21.66 0.25 -5.43
C MET A 204 -22.98 0.92 -5.09
N LEU A 205 -24.07 0.35 -5.58
CA LEU A 205 -25.40 0.76 -5.17
C LEU A 205 -25.77 0.00 -3.89
N LEU A 206 -25.67 0.66 -2.76
CA LEU A 206 -26.26 0.14 -1.52
C LEU A 206 -27.78 0.33 -1.64
N SER A 207 -28.53 -0.78 -1.75
CA SER A 207 -30.00 -0.72 -1.60
C SER A 207 -30.34 -0.34 -0.16
N GLU A 208 -31.17 0.67 0.01
CA GLU A 208 -31.83 0.99 1.27
C GLU A 208 -32.60 -0.21 1.86
#